data_0d9b4b14430244c9675273d242d932c9
#
_entry.id   0d9b4b14430244c9675273d242d932c9
#
_cell.length_a   1.000
_cell.length_b   1.000
_cell.length_c   1.000
_cell.angle_alpha   90.00
_cell.angle_beta   90.00
_cell.angle_gamma   90.00
#
_symmetry.space_group_name_H-M   'P 1'
#
loop_
_entity.id
_entity.type
_entity.pdbx_description
1 polymer ?
#
loop_
_entity_poly.entity_id
_entity_poly.type
_entity_poly.pdbx_seq_one_letter_code
_entity_poly.pdbx_strand_id
1 'polypeptide(L)'
;YNLSLKAKKMIEKYTKNLALELNTIGLINIQFAMKNNKIYVIEVNPRASRTIPFISKIKDIPFAKYAAQVSVGKKLMELNLKEKNIGFIAVKKPVFPFNKFPEQKVFLSPEMKSTGEVIGFDKHLGSAYAKAELGAGAELPQKGNVFISVNDSDKNEIIHIARDFNEIGFDIIATSGTSEILNNNGIKCNNIFKVGEGRPNIVDSIKNNEISIIINTPLGEQSRYDEYKIGKAAIQFKIPVITTISGATAVIRAIRIGNKKLTYSSLQEIFK
;
A
#
# COMPACT_ATOMS: atom_id res chain seq x y z
N TYR A 1 10.45 2.94 -3.44
CA TYR A 1 10.58 2.60 -4.86
C TYR A 1 10.90 3.83 -5.72
N ASN A 2 10.32 4.99 -5.43
CA ASN A 2 10.44 6.21 -6.24
C ASN A 2 11.31 7.32 -5.61
N LEU A 3 12.12 7.01 -4.61
CA LEU A 3 12.98 8.01 -3.99
C LEU A 3 14.21 8.32 -4.86
N SER A 4 14.47 9.62 -5.08
CA SER A 4 15.68 10.07 -5.75
C SER A 4 16.93 9.72 -4.93
N LEU A 5 18.08 9.61 -5.59
CA LEU A 5 19.37 9.39 -4.91
C LEU A 5 19.68 10.47 -3.87
N LYS A 6 19.30 11.73 -4.17
CA LYS A 6 19.45 12.86 -3.24
C LYS A 6 18.61 12.67 -1.98
N ALA A 7 17.35 12.23 -2.14
CA ALA A 7 16.46 11.95 -1.00
C ALA A 7 16.98 10.80 -0.15
N LYS A 8 17.45 9.70 -0.77
CA LYS A 8 18.05 8.56 -0.06
C LYS A 8 19.24 8.98 0.79
N LYS A 9 20.20 9.71 0.21
CA LYS A 9 21.40 10.22 0.94
C LYS A 9 21.00 11.12 2.12
N MET A 10 19.95 11.94 1.96
CA MET A 10 19.47 12.82 3.02
C MET A 10 18.82 12.02 4.16
N ILE A 11 18.01 11.01 3.84
CA ILE A 11 17.41 10.10 4.82
C ILE A 11 18.51 9.35 5.59
N GLU A 12 19.51 8.82 4.90
CA GLU A 12 20.67 8.15 5.54
C GLU A 12 21.39 9.09 6.51
N LYS A 13 21.67 10.34 6.10
CA LYS A 13 22.29 11.35 6.95
C LYS A 13 21.45 11.63 8.20
N TYR A 14 20.14 11.86 8.04
CA TYR A 14 19.25 12.12 9.16
C TYR A 14 19.16 10.93 10.11
N THR A 15 19.05 9.72 9.57
CA THR A 15 19.01 8.47 10.35
C THR A 15 20.28 8.32 11.19
N LYS A 16 21.45 8.52 10.59
CA LYS A 16 22.72 8.43 11.30
C LYS A 16 22.86 9.46 12.41
N ASN A 17 22.53 10.71 12.13
CA ASN A 17 22.61 11.79 13.13
C ASN A 17 21.66 11.53 14.32
N LEU A 18 20.41 11.13 14.03
CA LEU A 18 19.41 10.83 15.07
C LEU A 18 19.83 9.61 15.91
N ALA A 19 20.37 8.58 15.29
CA ALA A 19 20.83 7.39 16.02
C ALA A 19 22.01 7.71 16.96
N LEU A 20 22.92 8.56 16.53
CA LEU A 20 24.08 8.99 17.34
C LEU A 20 23.64 9.91 18.48
N GLU A 21 22.80 10.92 18.19
CA GLU A 21 22.31 11.89 19.18
C GLU A 21 21.48 11.23 20.28
N LEU A 22 20.69 10.22 19.91
CA LEU A 22 19.89 9.44 20.86
C LEU A 22 20.68 8.32 21.53
N ASN A 23 21.98 8.20 21.30
CA ASN A 23 22.82 7.12 21.84
C ASN A 23 22.19 5.73 21.63
N THR A 24 21.62 5.49 20.45
CA THR A 24 20.86 4.26 20.18
C THR A 24 21.81 3.05 20.10
N ILE A 25 21.56 2.06 20.96
CA ILE A 25 22.22 0.76 20.93
C ILE A 25 21.23 -0.27 20.38
N GLY A 26 21.56 -0.89 19.23
CA GLY A 26 20.70 -1.87 18.58
C GLY A 26 19.87 -1.30 17.42
N LEU A 27 18.56 -1.42 17.48
CA LEU A 27 17.66 -1.05 16.40
C LEU A 27 16.98 0.30 16.61
N ILE A 28 16.81 1.02 15.53
CA ILE A 28 16.05 2.27 15.47
C ILE A 28 15.09 2.21 14.28
N ASN A 29 13.89 2.72 14.46
CA ASN A 29 12.89 2.88 13.39
C ASN A 29 12.52 4.36 13.29
N ILE A 30 12.65 4.94 12.11
CA ILE A 30 12.34 6.34 11.88
C ILE A 30 11.32 6.44 10.75
N GLN A 31 10.26 7.21 10.97
CA GLN A 31 9.29 7.53 9.95
C GLN A 31 9.57 8.91 9.37
N PHE A 32 9.65 8.97 8.05
CA PHE A 32 9.85 10.20 7.31
C PHE A 32 8.66 10.50 6.41
N ALA A 33 8.37 11.78 6.21
CA ALA A 33 7.53 12.26 5.13
C ALA A 33 8.36 13.09 4.16
N MET A 34 7.98 13.06 2.88
CA MET A 34 8.58 13.91 1.85
C MET A 34 7.51 14.74 1.17
N LYS A 35 7.71 16.07 1.13
CA LYS A 35 6.85 17.02 0.42
C LYS A 35 7.73 18.05 -0.27
N ASN A 36 7.51 18.27 -1.57
CA ASN A 36 8.27 19.26 -2.37
C ASN A 36 9.79 19.09 -2.22
N ASN A 37 10.29 17.84 -2.33
CA ASN A 37 11.69 17.45 -2.14
C ASN A 37 12.31 17.78 -0.76
N LYS A 38 11.51 18.18 0.21
CA LYS A 38 11.91 18.33 1.62
C LYS A 38 11.53 17.07 2.40
N ILE A 39 12.43 16.64 3.27
CA ILE A 39 12.25 15.48 4.13
C ILE A 39 11.95 15.96 5.55
N TYR A 40 10.90 15.41 6.13
CA TYR A 40 10.44 15.69 7.48
C TYR A 40 10.50 14.42 8.30
N VAL A 41 10.98 14.51 9.53
CA VAL A 41 10.93 13.43 10.51
C VAL A 41 9.55 13.47 11.17
N ILE A 42 8.82 12.36 11.10
CA ILE A 42 7.50 12.23 11.73
C ILE A 42 7.68 11.72 13.17
N GLU A 43 8.41 10.60 13.31
CA GLU A 43 8.71 10.03 14.61
C GLU A 43 10.01 9.22 14.58
N VAL A 44 10.62 9.08 15.74
CA VAL A 44 11.82 8.28 15.95
C VAL A 44 11.58 7.31 17.09
N ASN A 45 11.75 6.02 16.83
CA ASN A 45 11.56 4.94 17.78
C ASN A 45 12.89 4.18 17.97
N PRO A 46 13.68 4.43 19.03
CA PRO A 46 14.94 3.72 19.29
C PRO A 46 14.66 2.32 19.87
N ARG A 47 14.01 1.49 19.12
CA ARG A 47 13.60 0.13 19.45
C ARG A 47 13.31 -0.68 18.20
N ALA A 48 13.18 -2.00 18.35
CA ALA A 48 12.68 -2.87 17.29
C ALA A 48 11.26 -2.48 16.84
N SER A 49 10.95 -2.71 15.57
CA SER A 49 9.64 -2.52 14.97
C SER A 49 9.20 -3.78 14.24
N ARG A 50 7.92 -3.87 13.86
CA ARG A 50 7.40 -4.95 13.00
C ARG A 50 8.09 -5.02 11.63
N THR A 51 8.72 -3.94 11.19
CA THR A 51 9.47 -3.91 9.93
C THR A 51 10.75 -4.76 9.98
N ILE A 52 11.30 -5.03 11.17
CA ILE A 52 12.55 -5.80 11.31
C ILE A 52 12.43 -7.24 10.76
N PRO A 53 11.41 -8.05 11.09
CA PRO A 53 11.24 -9.36 10.47
C PRO A 53 11.11 -9.29 8.94
N PHE A 54 10.41 -8.27 8.42
CA PHE A 54 10.27 -8.04 6.99
C PHE A 54 11.64 -7.78 6.33
N ILE A 55 12.40 -6.79 6.84
CA ILE A 55 13.70 -6.42 6.28
C ILE A 55 14.71 -7.57 6.44
N SER A 56 14.69 -8.27 7.58
CA SER A 56 15.57 -9.43 7.81
C SER A 56 15.37 -10.51 6.75
N LYS A 57 14.11 -10.79 6.40
CA LYS A 57 13.79 -11.78 5.36
C LYS A 57 14.20 -11.32 3.95
N ILE A 58 13.97 -10.05 3.59
CA ILE A 58 14.28 -9.57 2.24
C ILE A 58 15.75 -9.25 2.01
N LYS A 59 16.54 -9.11 3.07
CA LYS A 59 18.00 -8.84 3.00
C LYS A 59 18.82 -10.08 3.33
N ASP A 60 18.22 -11.15 3.78
CA ASP A 60 18.91 -12.33 4.33
C ASP A 60 19.90 -11.96 5.45
N ILE A 61 19.48 -11.01 6.31
CA ILE A 61 20.29 -10.51 7.42
C ILE A 61 19.49 -10.66 8.72
N PRO A 62 20.01 -11.40 9.73
CA PRO A 62 19.30 -11.61 11.00
C PRO A 62 19.42 -10.38 11.93
N PHE A 63 18.78 -9.28 11.58
CA PHE A 63 18.90 -8.00 12.30
C PHE A 63 18.58 -8.10 13.80
N ALA A 64 17.57 -8.90 14.17
CA ALA A 64 17.24 -9.10 15.59
C ALA A 64 18.37 -9.78 16.37
N LYS A 65 19.05 -10.79 15.77
CA LYS A 65 20.23 -11.44 16.35
C LYS A 65 21.38 -10.46 16.53
N TYR A 66 21.64 -9.64 15.51
CA TYR A 66 22.70 -8.64 15.57
C TYR A 66 22.40 -7.55 16.60
N ALA A 67 21.15 -7.11 16.69
CA ALA A 67 20.74 -6.17 17.73
C ALA A 67 20.98 -6.71 19.13
N ALA A 68 20.63 -7.97 19.40
CA ALA A 68 20.90 -8.61 20.69
C ALA A 68 22.41 -8.67 20.98
N GLN A 69 23.24 -9.01 19.99
CA GLN A 69 24.70 -9.02 20.17
C GLN A 69 25.27 -7.65 20.48
N VAL A 70 24.79 -6.60 19.81
CA VAL A 70 25.20 -5.22 20.07
C VAL A 70 24.75 -4.76 21.47
N SER A 71 23.55 -5.15 21.89
CA SER A 71 23.04 -4.81 23.22
C SER A 71 23.86 -5.42 24.38
N VAL A 72 24.59 -6.52 24.14
CA VAL A 72 25.51 -7.12 25.11
C VAL A 72 26.97 -6.73 24.88
N GLY A 73 27.22 -5.64 24.13
CA GLY A 73 28.53 -5.00 24.00
C GLY A 73 29.34 -5.37 22.75
N LYS A 74 28.83 -6.22 21.84
CA LYS A 74 29.52 -6.51 20.59
C LYS A 74 29.48 -5.27 19.69
N LYS A 75 30.60 -4.91 19.09
CA LYS A 75 30.70 -3.74 18.20
C LYS A 75 30.18 -4.07 16.80
N LEU A 76 29.60 -3.07 16.12
CA LEU A 76 29.09 -3.22 14.75
C LEU A 76 30.14 -3.75 13.76
N MET A 77 31.39 -3.37 13.94
CA MET A 77 32.49 -3.84 13.09
C MET A 77 32.78 -5.34 13.23
N GLU A 78 32.40 -5.95 14.35
CA GLU A 78 32.56 -7.38 14.61
C GLU A 78 31.40 -8.21 14.04
N LEU A 79 30.33 -7.53 13.59
CA LEU A 79 29.23 -8.15 12.88
C LEU A 79 29.60 -8.26 11.41
N ASN A 80 29.70 -9.44 10.89
CA ASN A 80 30.00 -9.67 9.47
C ASN A 80 28.77 -9.32 8.60
N LEU A 81 28.39 -8.03 8.58
CA LEU A 81 27.23 -7.51 7.85
C LEU A 81 27.58 -7.47 6.35
N LYS A 82 27.09 -8.44 5.60
CA LYS A 82 27.18 -8.45 4.13
C LYS A 82 25.80 -8.21 3.53
N GLU A 83 25.60 -7.09 2.87
CA GLU A 83 24.41 -6.86 2.07
C GLU A 83 24.50 -7.65 0.75
N LYS A 84 23.49 -8.48 0.49
CA LYS A 84 23.31 -9.12 -0.81
C LYS A 84 22.39 -8.23 -1.67
N ASN A 85 22.81 -7.97 -2.91
CA ASN A 85 21.89 -7.38 -3.90
C ASN A 85 21.08 -8.53 -4.53
N ILE A 86 19.82 -8.61 -4.15
CA ILE A 86 18.95 -9.74 -4.50
C ILE A 86 18.16 -9.55 -5.79
N GLY A 87 18.19 -8.35 -6.41
CA GLY A 87 17.48 -8.09 -7.67
C GLY A 87 15.96 -8.31 -7.63
N PHE A 88 15.39 -8.45 -6.45
CA PHE A 88 13.95 -8.65 -6.24
C PHE A 88 13.28 -7.43 -5.66
N ILE A 89 11.96 -7.35 -5.86
CA ILE A 89 11.07 -6.36 -5.26
C ILE A 89 10.29 -7.05 -4.16
N ALA A 90 10.22 -6.43 -2.99
CA ALA A 90 9.42 -6.89 -1.87
C ALA A 90 8.29 -5.90 -1.57
N VAL A 91 7.08 -6.40 -1.49
CA VAL A 91 5.89 -5.64 -1.11
C VAL A 91 5.44 -6.11 0.27
N LYS A 92 5.39 -5.19 1.22
CA LYS A 92 4.82 -5.41 2.54
C LYS A 92 3.36 -4.96 2.55
N LYS A 93 2.46 -5.83 2.98
CA LYS A 93 1.05 -5.49 3.16
C LYS A 93 0.59 -5.80 4.58
N PRO A 94 -0.07 -4.86 5.28
CA PRO A 94 -0.68 -5.13 6.57
C PRO A 94 -1.92 -6.00 6.41
N VAL A 95 -2.19 -6.83 7.42
CA VAL A 95 -3.41 -7.63 7.53
C VAL A 95 -4.30 -7.03 8.62
N PHE A 96 -5.55 -6.73 8.28
CA PHE A 96 -6.51 -6.14 9.20
C PHE A 96 -7.58 -7.17 9.58
N PRO A 97 -7.96 -7.27 10.87
CA PRO A 97 -8.97 -8.22 11.33
C PRO A 97 -10.43 -7.74 11.15
N PHE A 98 -10.66 -6.74 10.31
CA PHE A 98 -11.98 -6.12 10.16
C PHE A 98 -13.09 -7.14 9.82
N ASN A 99 -12.77 -8.19 9.07
CA ASN A 99 -13.72 -9.25 8.74
C ASN A 99 -14.15 -10.09 9.98
N LYS A 100 -13.33 -10.10 11.04
CA LYS A 100 -13.64 -10.82 12.28
C LYS A 100 -14.44 -9.98 13.27
N PHE A 101 -14.44 -8.67 13.10
CA PHE A 101 -15.10 -7.72 13.98
C PHE A 101 -15.92 -6.70 13.17
N PRO A 102 -17.02 -7.11 12.54
CA PRO A 102 -17.78 -6.27 11.59
C PRO A 102 -18.43 -5.05 12.23
N GLU A 103 -18.58 -5.04 13.56
CA GLU A 103 -19.15 -3.91 14.30
C GLU A 103 -18.11 -2.82 14.63
N GLN A 104 -16.80 -3.12 14.48
CA GLN A 104 -15.78 -2.11 14.73
C GLN A 104 -15.75 -1.05 13.63
N LYS A 105 -15.45 0.17 14.02
CA LYS A 105 -15.25 1.27 13.08
C LYS A 105 -14.07 0.96 12.15
N VAL A 106 -14.38 0.84 10.86
CA VAL A 106 -13.43 0.53 9.81
C VAL A 106 -12.84 1.82 9.26
N PHE A 107 -12.03 2.49 10.03
CA PHE A 107 -11.21 3.58 9.53
C PHE A 107 -9.80 3.50 10.11
N LEU A 108 -8.84 3.96 9.35
CA LEU A 108 -7.46 4.07 9.82
C LEU A 108 -7.35 5.31 10.71
N SER A 109 -6.70 5.13 11.86
CA SER A 109 -6.40 6.15 12.84
C SER A 109 -4.91 6.07 13.20
N PRO A 110 -4.38 6.99 14.04
CA PRO A 110 -3.02 6.87 14.55
C PRO A 110 -2.75 5.57 15.30
N GLU A 111 -3.80 4.94 15.84
CA GLU A 111 -3.69 3.64 16.50
C GLU A 111 -3.46 2.52 15.48
N MET A 112 -2.59 1.60 15.80
CA MET A 112 -2.32 0.44 14.99
C MET A 112 -3.49 -0.56 15.00
N LYS A 113 -4.15 -0.75 13.87
CA LYS A 113 -5.27 -1.68 13.69
C LYS A 113 -4.87 -3.03 13.07
N SER A 114 -3.69 -3.11 12.45
CA SER A 114 -3.21 -4.34 11.82
C SER A 114 -2.81 -5.40 12.85
N THR A 115 -3.17 -6.66 12.58
CA THR A 115 -2.83 -7.83 13.43
C THR A 115 -1.63 -8.61 12.92
N GLY A 116 -1.20 -8.36 11.68
CA GLY A 116 -0.08 -9.01 11.06
C GLY A 116 0.37 -8.29 9.79
N GLU A 117 1.40 -8.85 9.16
CA GLU A 117 1.96 -8.36 7.91
C GLU A 117 2.32 -9.55 7.02
N VAL A 118 2.16 -9.40 5.71
CA VAL A 118 2.56 -10.38 4.70
C VAL A 118 3.58 -9.77 3.75
N ILE A 119 4.33 -10.63 3.08
CA ILE A 119 5.35 -10.27 2.10
C ILE A 119 4.98 -10.86 0.75
N GLY A 120 4.87 -10.02 -0.27
CA GLY A 120 4.96 -10.44 -1.66
C GLY A 120 6.38 -10.21 -2.17
N PHE A 121 6.98 -11.19 -2.82
CA PHE A 121 8.36 -11.15 -3.23
C PHE A 121 8.52 -11.67 -4.66
N ASP A 122 9.02 -10.83 -5.57
CA ASP A 122 9.19 -11.18 -6.99
C ASP A 122 10.18 -10.24 -7.69
N LYS A 123 10.63 -10.61 -8.90
CA LYS A 123 11.42 -9.73 -9.78
C LYS A 123 10.58 -8.57 -10.34
N HIS A 124 9.27 -8.76 -10.46
CA HIS A 124 8.33 -7.78 -11.01
C HIS A 124 7.41 -7.23 -9.93
N LEU A 125 7.23 -5.90 -9.91
CA LEU A 125 6.37 -5.23 -8.92
C LEU A 125 4.93 -5.77 -8.92
N GLY A 126 4.35 -6.00 -10.11
CA GLY A 126 2.99 -6.52 -10.23
C GLY A 126 2.84 -7.90 -9.59
N SER A 127 3.79 -8.82 -9.83
CA SER A 127 3.80 -10.16 -9.20
C SER A 127 3.99 -10.06 -7.68
N ALA A 128 4.93 -9.23 -7.22
CA ALA A 128 5.17 -9.03 -5.79
C ALA A 128 3.92 -8.46 -5.09
N TYR A 129 3.24 -7.50 -5.75
CA TYR A 129 2.02 -6.91 -5.23
C TYR A 129 0.87 -7.93 -5.18
N ALA A 130 0.65 -8.70 -6.27
CA ALA A 130 -0.37 -9.75 -6.31
C ALA A 130 -0.16 -10.81 -5.23
N LYS A 131 1.09 -11.25 -5.02
CA LYS A 131 1.45 -12.19 -3.94
C LYS A 131 1.15 -11.61 -2.55
N ALA A 132 1.41 -10.31 -2.33
CA ALA A 132 1.09 -9.64 -1.07
C ALA A 132 -0.43 -9.55 -0.85
N GLU A 133 -1.23 -9.28 -1.91
CA GLU A 133 -2.69 -9.29 -1.85
C GLU A 133 -3.21 -10.67 -1.45
N LEU A 134 -2.79 -11.72 -2.16
CA LEU A 134 -3.19 -13.11 -1.86
C LEU A 134 -2.78 -13.52 -0.45
N GLY A 135 -1.55 -13.19 -0.02
CA GLY A 135 -1.07 -13.45 1.33
C GLY A 135 -1.88 -12.74 2.42
N ALA A 136 -2.47 -11.59 2.11
CA ALA A 136 -3.38 -10.86 2.99
C ALA A 136 -4.84 -11.38 2.93
N GLY A 137 -5.11 -12.41 2.12
CA GLY A 137 -6.45 -12.98 1.94
C GLY A 137 -7.34 -12.20 0.98
N ALA A 138 -6.76 -11.34 0.14
CA ALA A 138 -7.47 -10.57 -0.88
C ALA A 138 -7.11 -11.10 -2.28
N GLU A 139 -8.12 -11.42 -3.08
CA GLU A 139 -7.95 -11.78 -4.49
C GLU A 139 -8.32 -10.59 -5.36
N LEU A 140 -7.41 -10.18 -6.25
CA LEU A 140 -7.67 -9.10 -7.18
C LEU A 140 -8.58 -9.60 -8.32
N PRO A 141 -9.71 -8.93 -8.58
CA PRO A 141 -10.61 -9.30 -9.65
C PRO A 141 -9.94 -9.11 -11.02
N GLN A 142 -10.35 -9.92 -12.00
CA GLN A 142 -9.80 -9.90 -13.35
C GLN A 142 -10.74 -9.19 -14.36
N LYS A 143 -11.95 -8.84 -13.94
CA LYS A 143 -12.98 -8.15 -14.73
C LYS A 143 -14.03 -7.53 -13.78
N GLY A 144 -14.89 -6.69 -14.32
CA GLY A 144 -16.02 -6.07 -13.64
C GLY A 144 -15.91 -4.55 -13.60
N ASN A 145 -16.55 -3.89 -12.65
CA ASN A 145 -16.58 -2.44 -12.58
C ASN A 145 -15.57 -1.92 -11.56
N VAL A 146 -14.81 -0.90 -11.95
CA VAL A 146 -13.96 -0.12 -11.05
C VAL A 146 -14.68 1.17 -10.69
N PHE A 147 -14.94 1.37 -9.41
CA PHE A 147 -15.40 2.67 -8.91
C PHE A 147 -14.22 3.60 -8.67
N ILE A 148 -14.29 4.82 -9.19
CA ILE A 148 -13.24 5.84 -9.05
C ILE A 148 -13.83 7.13 -8.47
N SER A 149 -13.29 7.55 -7.32
CA SER A 149 -13.57 8.84 -6.71
C SER A 149 -12.28 9.43 -6.16
N VAL A 150 -11.78 10.49 -6.79
CA VAL A 150 -10.50 11.09 -6.42
C VAL A 150 -10.65 12.56 -6.11
N ASN A 151 -9.77 13.07 -5.25
CA ASN A 151 -9.67 14.50 -4.98
C ASN A 151 -9.11 15.27 -6.19
N ASP A 152 -9.22 16.59 -6.17
CA ASP A 152 -8.85 17.43 -7.32
C ASP A 152 -7.36 17.34 -7.69
N SER A 153 -6.47 17.15 -6.73
CA SER A 153 -5.02 17.03 -7.01
C SER A 153 -4.66 15.75 -7.76
N ASP A 154 -5.47 14.72 -7.64
CA ASP A 154 -5.22 13.40 -8.24
C ASP A 154 -5.90 13.23 -9.62
N LYS A 155 -6.74 14.20 -10.03
CA LYS A 155 -7.55 14.11 -11.25
C LYS A 155 -6.75 13.94 -12.53
N ASN A 156 -5.59 14.55 -12.63
CA ASN A 156 -4.73 14.42 -13.82
C ASN A 156 -4.08 13.03 -13.90
N GLU A 157 -3.65 12.50 -12.76
CA GLU A 157 -2.98 11.19 -12.72
C GLU A 157 -3.96 10.04 -12.90
N ILE A 158 -5.22 10.19 -12.43
CA ILE A 158 -6.23 9.13 -12.54
C ILE A 158 -6.65 8.86 -13.99
N ILE A 159 -6.49 9.80 -14.92
CA ILE A 159 -6.81 9.62 -16.34
C ILE A 159 -6.04 8.44 -16.93
N HIS A 160 -4.74 8.36 -16.67
CA HIS A 160 -3.91 7.26 -17.16
C HIS A 160 -4.30 5.93 -16.53
N ILE A 161 -4.58 5.93 -15.24
CA ILE A 161 -5.01 4.75 -14.49
C ILE A 161 -6.36 4.24 -14.99
N ALA A 162 -7.33 5.12 -15.21
CA ALA A 162 -8.63 4.77 -15.74
C ALA A 162 -8.54 4.18 -17.14
N ARG A 163 -7.68 4.76 -18.01
CA ARG A 163 -7.40 4.21 -19.35
C ARG A 163 -6.83 2.80 -19.26
N ASP A 164 -5.85 2.59 -18.40
CA ASP A 164 -5.24 1.29 -18.15
C ASP A 164 -6.28 0.24 -17.69
N PHE A 165 -7.23 0.60 -16.82
CA PHE A 165 -8.32 -0.29 -16.40
C PHE A 165 -9.26 -0.63 -17.57
N ASN A 166 -9.60 0.36 -18.38
CA ASN A 166 -10.46 0.14 -19.55
C ASN A 166 -9.77 -0.79 -20.58
N GLU A 167 -8.47 -0.60 -20.84
CA GLU A 167 -7.67 -1.46 -21.73
C GLU A 167 -7.61 -2.93 -21.29
N ILE A 168 -7.65 -3.19 -19.98
CA ILE A 168 -7.67 -4.56 -19.46
C ILE A 168 -9.09 -5.12 -19.26
N GLY A 169 -10.11 -4.40 -19.74
CA GLY A 169 -11.49 -4.88 -19.83
C GLY A 169 -12.36 -4.61 -18.60
N PHE A 170 -12.03 -3.60 -17.80
CA PHE A 170 -12.93 -3.12 -16.74
C PHE A 170 -13.80 -1.97 -17.23
N ASP A 171 -15.06 -1.96 -16.81
CA ASP A 171 -15.92 -0.80 -16.94
C ASP A 171 -15.67 0.19 -15.78
N ILE A 172 -15.83 1.48 -16.07
CA ILE A 172 -15.53 2.54 -15.09
C ILE A 172 -16.82 3.21 -14.64
N ILE A 173 -16.95 3.34 -13.34
CA ILE A 173 -18.00 4.09 -12.66
C ILE A 173 -17.33 5.14 -11.78
N ALA A 174 -17.75 6.39 -11.85
CA ALA A 174 -17.14 7.45 -11.07
C ALA A 174 -18.15 8.48 -10.56
N THR A 175 -17.74 9.24 -9.53
CA THR A 175 -18.50 10.39 -9.06
C THR A 175 -18.44 11.53 -10.07
N SER A 176 -19.44 12.42 -10.09
CA SER A 176 -19.68 13.43 -11.12
C SER A 176 -18.43 14.19 -11.57
N GLY A 177 -17.67 14.78 -10.64
CA GLY A 177 -16.46 15.55 -11.01
C GLY A 177 -15.31 14.69 -11.54
N THR A 178 -15.24 13.40 -11.17
CA THR A 178 -14.26 12.46 -11.73
C THR A 178 -14.74 11.94 -13.08
N SER A 179 -16.03 11.59 -13.20
CA SER A 179 -16.65 11.12 -14.45
C SER A 179 -16.54 12.15 -15.57
N GLU A 180 -16.80 13.43 -15.28
CA GLU A 180 -16.66 14.52 -16.25
C GLU A 180 -15.24 14.59 -16.84
N ILE A 181 -14.22 14.55 -15.98
CA ILE A 181 -12.83 14.58 -16.44
C ILE A 181 -12.47 13.37 -17.28
N LEU A 182 -12.90 12.16 -16.86
CA LEU A 182 -12.62 10.94 -17.60
C LEU A 182 -13.27 10.97 -18.98
N ASN A 183 -14.55 11.34 -19.06
CA ASN A 183 -15.29 11.44 -20.33
C ASN A 183 -14.70 12.52 -21.26
N ASN A 184 -14.30 13.68 -20.72
CA ASN A 184 -13.63 14.73 -21.49
C ASN A 184 -12.26 14.31 -22.04
N ASN A 185 -11.65 13.26 -21.46
CA ASN A 185 -10.40 12.66 -21.94
C ASN A 185 -10.62 11.38 -22.76
N GLY A 186 -11.85 11.14 -23.26
CA GLY A 186 -12.18 10.03 -24.13
C GLY A 186 -12.26 8.67 -23.43
N ILE A 187 -12.39 8.64 -22.10
CA ILE A 187 -12.54 7.40 -21.33
C ILE A 187 -14.01 7.24 -20.97
N LYS A 188 -14.67 6.22 -21.52
CA LYS A 188 -16.08 5.94 -21.23
C LYS A 188 -16.25 5.64 -19.74
N CYS A 189 -17.05 6.46 -19.08
CA CYS A 189 -17.29 6.38 -17.64
C CYS A 189 -18.76 6.65 -17.32
N ASN A 190 -19.38 5.75 -16.52
CA ASN A 190 -20.72 5.93 -16.02
C ASN A 190 -20.68 6.78 -14.73
N ASN A 191 -21.63 7.70 -14.61
CA ASN A 191 -21.73 8.54 -13.41
C ASN A 191 -22.56 7.84 -12.32
N ILE A 192 -22.16 8.05 -11.05
CA ILE A 192 -22.91 7.61 -9.87
C ILE A 192 -22.89 8.68 -8.79
N PHE A 193 -23.95 8.75 -8.00
CA PHE A 193 -24.03 9.68 -6.88
C PHE A 193 -23.06 9.31 -5.74
N LYS A 194 -22.48 10.32 -5.10
CA LYS A 194 -21.81 10.15 -3.82
C LYS A 194 -22.83 9.75 -2.74
N VAL A 195 -22.30 9.30 -1.63
CA VAL A 195 -23.12 9.00 -0.46
C VAL A 195 -23.79 10.30 0.01
N GLY A 196 -25.13 10.30 0.05
CA GLY A 196 -25.92 11.47 0.49
C GLY A 196 -26.34 12.46 -0.59
N GLU A 197 -25.85 12.33 -1.84
CA GLU A 197 -26.26 13.18 -2.97
C GLU A 197 -27.53 12.66 -3.69
N GLY A 198 -27.80 11.36 -3.60
CA GLY A 198 -28.93 10.73 -4.27
C GLY A 198 -28.91 9.20 -4.22
N ARG A 199 -29.84 8.57 -4.99
CA ARG A 199 -29.90 7.11 -5.16
C ARG A 199 -30.17 6.77 -6.64
N PRO A 200 -29.61 5.64 -7.17
CA PRO A 200 -28.62 4.77 -6.50
C PRO A 200 -27.27 5.48 -6.30
N ASN A 201 -26.62 5.21 -5.18
CA ASN A 201 -25.28 5.71 -4.89
C ASN A 201 -24.28 4.56 -4.80
N ILE A 202 -23.02 4.88 -4.60
CA ILE A 202 -21.93 3.88 -4.58
C ILE A 202 -22.16 2.77 -3.54
N VAL A 203 -22.75 3.06 -2.39
CA VAL A 203 -23.03 2.04 -1.35
C VAL A 203 -24.12 1.08 -1.83
N ASP A 204 -25.10 1.57 -2.57
CA ASP A 204 -26.14 0.73 -3.16
C ASP A 204 -25.52 -0.21 -4.21
N SER A 205 -24.66 0.29 -5.10
CA SER A 205 -23.95 -0.54 -6.10
C SER A 205 -22.98 -1.56 -5.48
N ILE A 206 -22.32 -1.23 -4.36
CA ILE A 206 -21.52 -2.19 -3.60
C ILE A 206 -22.40 -3.34 -3.08
N LYS A 207 -23.55 -3.02 -2.47
CA LYS A 207 -24.50 -4.01 -1.94
C LYS A 207 -25.11 -4.90 -3.03
N ASN A 208 -25.27 -4.38 -4.22
CA ASN A 208 -25.76 -5.10 -5.40
C ASN A 208 -24.66 -5.96 -6.07
N ASN A 209 -23.45 -6.00 -5.52
CA ASN A 209 -22.28 -6.69 -6.12
C ASN A 209 -21.93 -6.17 -7.54
N GLU A 210 -22.19 -4.91 -7.83
CA GLU A 210 -21.89 -4.29 -9.11
C GLU A 210 -20.44 -3.77 -9.18
N ILE A 211 -19.76 -3.62 -8.04
CA ILE A 211 -18.42 -3.05 -7.93
C ILE A 211 -17.40 -4.15 -7.61
N SER A 212 -16.32 -4.20 -8.37
CA SER A 212 -15.24 -5.17 -8.17
C SER A 212 -13.99 -4.58 -7.52
N ILE A 213 -13.71 -3.29 -7.75
CA ILE A 213 -12.57 -2.55 -7.17
C ILE A 213 -13.02 -1.13 -6.84
N ILE A 214 -12.49 -0.58 -5.76
CA ILE A 214 -12.72 0.80 -5.35
C ILE A 214 -11.38 1.54 -5.33
N ILE A 215 -11.30 2.65 -6.07
CA ILE A 215 -10.23 3.64 -5.99
C ILE A 215 -10.83 4.90 -5.40
N ASN A 216 -10.48 5.20 -4.16
CA ASN A 216 -11.02 6.35 -3.46
C ASN A 216 -9.89 7.09 -2.73
N THR A 217 -9.54 8.31 -3.20
CA THR A 217 -8.50 9.14 -2.59
C THR A 217 -9.13 10.35 -1.90
N PRO A 218 -9.73 10.18 -0.71
CA PRO A 218 -10.43 11.24 -0.03
C PRO A 218 -9.46 12.32 0.47
N LEU A 219 -9.91 13.59 0.41
CA LEU A 219 -9.20 14.73 0.99
C LEU A 219 -10.18 15.63 1.75
N GLY A 220 -9.87 15.92 3.03
CA GLY A 220 -10.68 16.79 3.89
C GLY A 220 -11.71 16.06 4.75
N GLU A 221 -12.34 16.81 5.67
CA GLU A 221 -13.24 16.22 6.70
C GLU A 221 -14.56 15.70 6.13
N GLN A 222 -15.12 16.38 5.14
CA GLN A 222 -16.41 16.02 4.56
C GLN A 222 -16.35 14.71 3.76
N SER A 223 -15.19 14.41 3.16
CA SER A 223 -14.96 13.15 2.45
C SER A 223 -14.73 11.95 3.39
N ARG A 224 -14.43 12.16 4.67
CA ARG A 224 -14.22 11.09 5.66
C ARG A 224 -15.50 10.32 5.98
N TYR A 225 -16.65 10.98 5.95
CA TYR A 225 -17.92 10.30 6.19
C TYR A 225 -18.27 9.34 5.05
N ASP A 226 -18.08 9.78 3.83
CA ASP A 226 -18.30 8.94 2.65
C ASP A 226 -17.28 7.79 2.60
N GLU A 227 -16.00 8.08 2.90
CA GLU A 227 -14.95 7.09 3.04
C GLU A 227 -15.32 5.99 4.05
N TYR A 228 -15.83 6.37 5.22
CA TYR A 228 -16.28 5.42 6.23
C TYR A 228 -17.38 4.51 5.73
N LYS A 229 -18.43 5.04 5.08
CA LYS A 229 -19.55 4.24 4.56
C LYS A 229 -19.12 3.32 3.43
N ILE A 230 -18.32 3.84 2.51
CA ILE A 230 -17.76 3.07 1.39
C ILE A 230 -16.85 1.95 1.94
N GLY A 231 -15.93 2.29 2.85
CA GLY A 231 -14.99 1.32 3.45
C GLY A 231 -15.71 0.22 4.22
N LYS A 232 -16.75 0.56 5.01
CA LYS A 232 -17.55 -0.43 5.73
C LYS A 232 -18.26 -1.39 4.77
N ALA A 233 -18.90 -0.86 3.73
CA ALA A 233 -19.55 -1.69 2.73
C ALA A 233 -18.53 -2.55 1.96
N ALA A 234 -17.41 -1.97 1.53
CA ALA A 234 -16.36 -2.69 0.82
C ALA A 234 -15.81 -3.90 1.61
N ILE A 235 -15.58 -3.73 2.91
CA ILE A 235 -15.11 -4.83 3.77
C ILE A 235 -16.17 -5.92 3.89
N GLN A 236 -17.43 -5.55 4.10
CA GLN A 236 -18.53 -6.50 4.20
C GLN A 236 -18.65 -7.35 2.93
N PHE A 237 -18.46 -6.75 1.77
CA PHE A 237 -18.55 -7.40 0.46
C PHE A 237 -17.17 -7.86 -0.09
N LYS A 238 -16.11 -7.76 0.71
CA LYS A 238 -14.72 -8.17 0.37
C LYS A 238 -14.17 -7.52 -0.89
N ILE A 239 -14.54 -6.26 -1.15
CA ILE A 239 -14.09 -5.50 -2.31
C ILE A 239 -12.77 -4.80 -1.97
N PRO A 240 -11.71 -4.93 -2.79
CA PRO A 240 -10.46 -4.20 -2.59
C PRO A 240 -10.67 -2.68 -2.64
N VAL A 241 -10.14 -1.97 -1.65
CA VAL A 241 -10.15 -0.50 -1.58
C VAL A 241 -8.73 0.02 -1.69
N ILE A 242 -8.48 0.86 -2.67
CA ILE A 242 -7.21 1.50 -2.95
C ILE A 242 -7.36 3.00 -2.66
N THR A 243 -6.51 3.53 -1.79
CA THR A 243 -6.62 4.91 -1.28
C THR A 243 -5.53 5.85 -1.81
N THR A 244 -4.71 5.38 -2.75
CA THR A 244 -3.63 6.17 -3.35
C THR A 244 -3.48 5.88 -4.84
N ILE A 245 -3.05 6.88 -5.59
CA ILE A 245 -2.73 6.75 -7.03
C ILE A 245 -1.62 5.71 -7.26
N SER A 246 -0.57 5.73 -6.43
CA SER A 246 0.52 4.74 -6.52
C SER A 246 0.02 3.30 -6.28
N GLY A 247 -0.91 3.12 -5.35
CA GLY A 247 -1.57 1.84 -5.10
C GLY A 247 -2.39 1.38 -6.31
N ALA A 248 -3.16 2.27 -6.93
CA ALA A 248 -3.94 1.97 -8.11
C ALA A 248 -3.05 1.52 -9.29
N THR A 249 -1.92 2.19 -9.51
CA THR A 249 -0.91 1.77 -10.51
C THR A 249 -0.35 0.38 -10.20
N ALA A 250 -0.08 0.07 -8.94
CA ALA A 250 0.43 -1.25 -8.55
C ALA A 250 -0.62 -2.37 -8.75
N VAL A 251 -1.89 -2.08 -8.44
CA VAL A 251 -3.02 -2.99 -8.67
C VAL A 251 -3.19 -3.33 -10.14
N ILE A 252 -3.15 -2.34 -11.05
CA ILE A 252 -3.23 -2.60 -12.50
C ILE A 252 -2.11 -3.53 -12.96
N ARG A 253 -0.88 -3.26 -12.52
CA ARG A 253 0.27 -4.12 -12.84
C ARG A 253 0.09 -5.55 -12.33
N ALA A 254 -0.52 -5.71 -11.16
CA ALA A 254 -0.82 -7.02 -10.60
C ALA A 254 -1.92 -7.75 -11.40
N ILE A 255 -3.00 -7.06 -11.76
CA ILE A 255 -4.10 -7.62 -12.55
C ILE A 255 -3.63 -8.06 -13.96
N ARG A 256 -2.79 -7.26 -14.64
CA ARG A 256 -2.22 -7.60 -15.94
C ARG A 256 -1.43 -8.90 -15.95
N ILE A 257 -0.79 -9.27 -14.84
CA ILE A 257 -0.08 -10.54 -14.69
C ILE A 257 -1.04 -11.70 -14.51
N GLY A 258 -2.11 -11.49 -13.76
CA GLY A 258 -3.10 -12.50 -13.41
C GLY A 258 -2.59 -13.56 -12.41
N ASN A 259 -3.48 -14.09 -11.61
CA ASN A 259 -3.12 -15.01 -10.52
C ASN A 259 -2.53 -16.35 -11.02
N LYS A 260 -2.91 -16.81 -12.22
CA LYS A 260 -2.47 -18.10 -12.80
C LYS A 260 -0.99 -18.11 -13.22
N LYS A 261 -0.35 -16.95 -13.34
CA LYS A 261 1.05 -16.80 -13.77
C LYS A 261 2.02 -16.58 -12.61
N LEU A 262 1.53 -16.61 -11.37
CA LEU A 262 2.36 -16.40 -10.20
C LEU A 262 3.17 -17.67 -9.91
N THR A 263 4.47 -17.51 -9.73
CA THR A 263 5.39 -18.55 -9.27
C THR A 263 5.73 -18.32 -7.82
N TYR A 264 5.92 -19.39 -7.06
CA TYR A 264 6.24 -19.33 -5.63
C TYR A 264 7.58 -20.03 -5.39
N SER A 265 8.39 -19.45 -4.52
CA SER A 265 9.65 -20.02 -4.08
C SER A 265 9.81 -19.79 -2.59
N SER A 266 10.49 -20.69 -1.92
CA SER A 266 10.87 -20.47 -0.53
C SER A 266 11.96 -19.41 -0.42
N LEU A 267 12.05 -18.73 0.73
CA LEU A 267 13.14 -17.77 0.96
C LEU A 267 14.52 -18.43 0.84
N GLN A 268 14.63 -19.69 1.25
CA GLN A 268 15.86 -20.47 1.16
C GLN A 268 16.30 -20.72 -0.28
N GLU A 269 15.36 -20.87 -1.22
CA GLU A 269 15.67 -21.00 -2.66
C GLU A 269 16.09 -19.68 -3.29
N ILE A 270 15.50 -18.57 -2.81
CA ILE A 270 15.79 -17.23 -3.34
C ILE A 270 17.21 -16.77 -2.96
N PHE A 271 17.72 -17.19 -1.81
CA PHE A 271 19.03 -16.75 -1.29
C PHE A 271 20.17 -17.76 -1.49
N LYS A 272 19.90 -18.88 -2.13
CA LYS A 272 20.96 -19.80 -2.63
C LYS A 272 21.70 -19.19 -3.80
#